data_5667d2b0fb2c0757982d5e73c237de46
#
_entry.id   5667d2b0fb2c0757982d5e73c237de46
#
_cell.length_a   1.000
_cell.length_b   1.000
_cell.length_c   1.000
_cell.angle_alpha   90.00
_cell.angle_beta   90.00
_cell.angle_gamma   90.00
#
_symmetry.space_group_name_H-M   'P 1'
#
loop_
_entity.id
_entity.type
_entity.pdbx_description
1 polymer ?
#
loop_
_entity_poly.entity_id
_entity_poly.type
_entity_poly.pdbx_seq_one_letter_code
_entity_poly.pdbx_strand_id
1 'polypeptide(L)'
;DYEIVVPIKELNTLKAQKARDTRMLLYIACISLLVGGIGIMNIMLATVTERTQEIGIRRALGATQTDITVQFMVEALMLCLIGGSIGVVGGWGFAVFRHNILHITTIVTEWSVVVAFGLSVVVGLFFGLWPAIKAAALDPIEALRHN
;
A
#
# COMPACT_ATOMS: atom_id res chain seq x y z
N ASP A 1 -50.89 -6.35 -14.28
CA ASP A 1 -49.60 -7.07 -14.35
C ASP A 1 -48.73 -6.40 -15.42
N TYR A 2 -47.88 -5.47 -14.97
CA TYR A 2 -46.85 -4.90 -15.84
C TYR A 2 -45.63 -5.82 -15.79
N GLU A 3 -45.46 -6.70 -16.77
CA GLU A 3 -44.19 -7.36 -17.01
C GLU A 3 -43.16 -6.29 -17.41
N ILE A 4 -42.24 -6.00 -16.53
CA ILE A 4 -41.08 -5.16 -16.85
C ILE A 4 -40.16 -6.03 -17.72
N VAL A 5 -40.42 -6.06 -19.02
CA VAL A 5 -39.51 -6.70 -20.02
C VAL A 5 -38.34 -5.74 -20.16
N VAL A 6 -37.32 -5.90 -19.31
CA VAL A 6 -36.04 -5.24 -19.54
C VAL A 6 -35.40 -5.94 -20.73
N PRO A 7 -35.19 -5.27 -21.86
CA PRO A 7 -34.58 -5.90 -23.04
C PRO A 7 -33.22 -6.50 -22.65
N ILE A 8 -33.06 -7.79 -22.87
CA ILE A 8 -31.83 -8.53 -22.55
C ILE A 8 -30.59 -7.82 -23.15
N LYS A 9 -30.78 -7.14 -24.24
CA LYS A 9 -29.74 -6.35 -24.91
C LYS A 9 -29.28 -5.14 -24.06
N GLU A 10 -30.21 -4.43 -23.39
CA GLU A 10 -29.86 -3.32 -22.50
C GLU A 10 -29.15 -3.79 -21.24
N LEU A 11 -29.61 -4.91 -20.67
CA LEU A 11 -28.93 -5.53 -19.53
C LEU A 11 -27.48 -5.92 -19.86
N ASN A 12 -27.25 -6.46 -21.03
CA ASN A 12 -25.91 -6.85 -21.48
C ASN A 12 -25.02 -5.62 -21.73
N THR A 13 -25.56 -4.54 -22.29
CA THR A 13 -24.80 -3.29 -22.49
C THR A 13 -24.45 -2.65 -21.15
N LEU A 14 -25.38 -2.59 -20.18
CA LEU A 14 -25.13 -2.08 -18.83
C LEU A 14 -24.11 -2.90 -18.09
N LYS A 15 -24.16 -4.24 -18.18
CA LYS A 15 -23.16 -5.13 -17.59
C LYS A 15 -21.77 -4.92 -18.23
N ALA A 16 -21.71 -4.75 -19.55
CA ALA A 16 -20.46 -4.48 -20.26
C ALA A 16 -19.86 -3.11 -19.87
N GLN A 17 -20.70 -2.09 -19.74
CA GLN A 17 -20.25 -0.76 -19.26
C GLN A 17 -19.72 -0.86 -17.83
N LYS A 18 -20.47 -1.45 -16.91
CA LYS A 18 -20.04 -1.64 -15.51
C LYS A 18 -18.72 -2.42 -15.40
N ALA A 19 -18.55 -3.47 -16.20
CA ALA A 19 -17.31 -4.23 -16.24
C ALA A 19 -16.12 -3.39 -16.76
N ARG A 20 -16.35 -2.51 -17.73
CA ARG A 20 -15.34 -1.58 -18.26
C ARG A 20 -14.93 -0.56 -17.20
N ASP A 21 -15.91 0.06 -16.54
CA ASP A 21 -15.68 1.07 -15.50
C ASP A 21 -14.92 0.47 -14.31
N THR A 22 -15.32 -0.73 -13.87
CA THR A 22 -14.62 -1.46 -12.81
C THR A 22 -13.16 -1.76 -13.19
N ARG A 23 -12.91 -2.12 -14.44
CA ARG A 23 -11.56 -2.40 -14.94
C ARG A 23 -10.69 -1.14 -14.98
N MET A 24 -11.26 -0.01 -15.43
CA MET A 24 -10.56 1.28 -15.40
C MET A 24 -10.20 1.69 -13.97
N LEU A 25 -11.14 1.57 -13.02
CA LEU A 25 -10.88 1.85 -11.60
C LEU A 25 -9.78 0.94 -11.04
N LEU A 26 -9.78 -0.33 -11.41
CA LEU A 26 -8.73 -1.27 -11.01
C LEU A 26 -7.35 -0.83 -11.53
N TYR A 27 -7.24 -0.43 -12.78
CA TYR A 27 -5.97 0.06 -13.34
C TYR A 27 -5.48 1.31 -12.61
N ILE A 28 -6.37 2.28 -12.34
CA ILE A 28 -6.03 3.49 -11.59
C ILE A 28 -5.55 3.12 -10.18
N ALA A 29 -6.24 2.20 -9.51
CA ALA A 29 -5.86 1.73 -8.18
C ALA A 29 -4.49 1.04 -8.19
N CYS A 30 -4.21 0.17 -9.16
CA CYS A 30 -2.91 -0.49 -9.31
C CYS A 30 -1.77 0.52 -9.55
N ILE A 31 -1.98 1.50 -10.43
CA ILE A 31 -0.98 2.55 -10.70
C ILE A 31 -0.73 3.37 -9.42
N SER A 32 -1.79 3.80 -8.73
CA SER A 32 -1.69 4.55 -7.48
C SER A 32 -0.92 3.77 -6.40
N LEU A 33 -1.17 2.46 -6.32
CA LEU A 33 -0.50 1.57 -5.39
C LEU A 33 1.00 1.42 -5.71
N LEU A 34 1.36 1.29 -6.99
CA LEU A 34 2.76 1.26 -7.42
C LEU A 34 3.48 2.57 -7.09
N VAL A 35 2.86 3.71 -7.38
CA VAL A 35 3.43 5.03 -7.06
C VAL A 35 3.61 5.19 -5.56
N GLY A 36 2.62 4.78 -4.76
CA GLY A 36 2.71 4.78 -3.30
C GLY A 36 3.82 3.86 -2.78
N GLY A 37 3.98 2.68 -3.36
CA GLY A 37 5.06 1.74 -3.03
C GLY A 37 6.45 2.31 -3.33
N ILE A 38 6.62 2.96 -4.48
CA ILE A 38 7.87 3.67 -4.83
C ILE A 38 8.13 4.81 -3.81
N GLY A 39 7.07 5.51 -3.36
CA GLY A 39 7.17 6.52 -2.31
C GLY A 39 7.73 5.94 -1.00
N ILE A 40 7.22 4.78 -0.56
CA ILE A 40 7.71 4.07 0.63
C ILE A 40 9.19 3.69 0.44
N MET A 41 9.54 3.13 -0.71
CA MET A 41 10.91 2.75 -1.03
C MET A 41 11.86 3.96 -0.94
N ASN A 42 11.48 5.12 -1.48
CA ASN A 42 12.29 6.33 -1.46
C ASN A 42 12.46 6.88 -0.03
N ILE A 43 11.39 6.89 0.78
CA ILE A 43 11.46 7.29 2.20
C ILE A 43 12.41 6.36 2.95
N MET A 44 12.28 5.05 2.77
CA MET A 44 13.14 4.06 3.41
C MET A 44 14.61 4.21 3.01
N LEU A 45 14.89 4.47 1.73
CA LEU A 45 16.25 4.74 1.27
C LEU A 45 16.85 6.01 1.89
N ALA A 46 16.07 7.09 1.99
CA ALA A 46 16.48 8.31 2.68
C ALA A 46 16.77 8.03 4.16
N THR A 47 15.87 7.32 4.85
CA THR A 47 16.06 6.92 6.25
C THR A 47 17.32 6.08 6.45
N VAL A 48 17.60 5.12 5.55
CA VAL A 48 18.84 4.31 5.60
C VAL A 48 20.08 5.19 5.46
N THR A 49 20.08 6.14 4.52
CA THR A 49 21.22 7.06 4.35
C THR A 49 21.43 7.98 5.54
N GLU A 50 20.37 8.52 6.12
CA GLU A 50 20.42 9.36 7.32
C GLU A 50 20.92 8.59 8.56
N ARG A 51 20.59 7.29 8.67
CA ARG A 51 20.95 6.43 9.82
C ARG A 51 22.16 5.53 9.55
N THR A 52 22.92 5.79 8.49
CA THR A 52 24.07 4.93 8.10
C THR A 52 25.05 4.71 9.25
N GLN A 53 25.41 5.77 9.99
CA GLN A 53 26.33 5.68 11.12
C GLN A 53 25.74 4.85 12.29
N GLU A 54 24.47 5.00 12.59
CA GLU A 54 23.75 4.23 13.63
C GLU A 54 23.75 2.72 13.28
N ILE A 55 23.46 2.41 12.01
CA ILE A 55 23.50 1.03 11.50
C ILE A 55 24.91 0.46 11.61
N GLY A 56 25.93 1.25 11.24
CA GLY A 56 27.33 0.86 11.37
C GLY A 56 27.75 0.53 12.81
N ILE A 57 27.36 1.36 13.78
CA ILE A 57 27.61 1.12 15.19
C ILE A 57 26.94 -0.18 15.68
N ARG A 58 25.66 -0.40 15.34
CA ARG A 58 24.95 -1.64 15.72
C ARG A 58 25.60 -2.87 15.12
N ARG A 59 26.03 -2.81 13.86
CA ARG A 59 26.75 -3.89 13.19
C ARG A 59 28.12 -4.16 13.82
N ALA A 60 28.86 -3.12 14.20
CA ALA A 60 30.14 -3.26 14.92
C ALA A 60 29.97 -3.87 16.31
N LEU A 61 28.84 -3.64 16.98
CA LEU A 61 28.51 -4.23 18.28
C LEU A 61 27.96 -5.67 18.17
N GLY A 62 27.86 -6.23 16.96
CA GLY A 62 27.50 -7.63 16.71
C GLY A 62 26.08 -7.88 16.21
N ALA A 63 25.34 -6.85 15.85
CA ALA A 63 24.04 -7.04 15.19
C ALA A 63 24.20 -7.78 13.86
N THR A 64 23.36 -8.77 13.61
CA THR A 64 23.36 -9.52 12.35
C THR A 64 22.70 -8.73 11.24
N GLN A 65 22.95 -9.10 9.98
CA GLN A 65 22.26 -8.51 8.83
C GLN A 65 20.73 -8.73 8.92
N THR A 66 20.34 -9.88 9.45
CA THR A 66 18.92 -10.21 9.65
C THR A 66 18.26 -9.26 10.63
N ASP A 67 18.92 -8.91 11.74
CA ASP A 67 18.38 -8.00 12.73
C ASP A 67 18.09 -6.62 12.12
N ILE A 68 19.03 -6.11 11.32
CA ILE A 68 18.86 -4.84 10.61
C ILE A 68 17.73 -4.94 9.58
N THR A 69 17.71 -6.02 8.78
CA THR A 69 16.65 -6.22 7.77
C THR A 69 15.27 -6.27 8.42
N VAL A 70 15.11 -7.06 9.47
CA VAL A 70 13.82 -7.18 10.19
C VAL A 70 13.39 -5.85 10.78
N GLN A 71 14.31 -5.08 11.35
CA GLN A 71 13.99 -3.76 11.90
C GLN A 71 13.40 -2.83 10.82
N PHE A 72 14.06 -2.69 9.67
CA PHE A 72 13.58 -1.85 8.59
C PHE A 72 12.30 -2.39 7.93
N MET A 73 12.13 -3.72 7.88
CA MET A 73 10.89 -4.34 7.41
C MET A 73 9.70 -4.02 8.33
N VAL A 74 9.91 -4.05 9.65
CA VAL A 74 8.87 -3.65 10.62
C VAL A 74 8.52 -2.17 10.46
N GLU A 75 9.51 -1.31 10.24
CA GLU A 75 9.28 0.12 10.00
C GLU A 75 8.45 0.36 8.72
N ALA A 76 8.80 -0.31 7.61
CA ALA A 76 8.02 -0.27 6.38
C ALA A 76 6.58 -0.80 6.58
N LEU A 77 6.42 -1.90 7.32
CA LEU A 77 5.12 -2.47 7.63
C LEU A 77 4.25 -1.51 8.45
N MET A 78 4.82 -0.83 9.45
CA MET A 78 4.11 0.17 10.25
C MET A 78 3.61 1.35 9.40
N LEU A 79 4.43 1.84 8.46
CA LEU A 79 4.00 2.87 7.51
C LEU A 79 2.80 2.41 6.68
N CYS A 80 2.83 1.16 6.20
CA CYS A 80 1.73 0.59 5.41
C CYS A 80 0.47 0.35 6.23
N LEU A 81 0.59 -0.09 7.50
CA LEU A 81 -0.54 -0.26 8.40
C LEU A 81 -1.22 1.07 8.70
N ILE A 82 -0.45 2.11 8.98
CA ILE A 82 -0.98 3.46 9.22
C ILE A 82 -1.64 4.01 7.96
N GLY A 83 -0.94 3.98 6.82
CA GLY A 83 -1.46 4.47 5.53
C GLY A 83 -2.69 3.68 5.08
N GLY A 84 -2.65 2.35 5.20
CA GLY A 84 -3.77 1.47 4.88
C GLY A 84 -5.00 1.74 5.76
N SER A 85 -4.80 1.97 7.07
CA SER A 85 -5.87 2.33 7.99
C SER A 85 -6.51 3.67 7.62
N ILE A 86 -5.70 4.68 7.32
CA ILE A 86 -6.18 6.00 6.86
C ILE A 86 -6.95 5.84 5.53
N GLY A 87 -6.44 5.03 4.60
CA GLY A 87 -7.09 4.76 3.32
C GLY A 87 -8.46 4.07 3.49
N VAL A 88 -8.55 3.08 4.36
CA VAL A 88 -9.82 2.38 4.67
C VAL A 88 -10.82 3.32 5.32
N VAL A 89 -10.42 4.08 6.34
CA VAL A 89 -11.29 5.05 7.03
C VAL A 89 -11.75 6.15 6.06
N GLY A 90 -10.84 6.68 5.24
CA GLY A 90 -11.16 7.69 4.24
C GLY A 90 -12.12 7.17 3.16
N GLY A 91 -11.88 5.97 2.66
CA GLY A 91 -12.75 5.31 1.66
C GLY A 91 -14.15 5.02 2.21
N TRP A 92 -14.23 4.52 3.44
CA TRP A 92 -15.51 4.29 4.11
C TRP A 92 -16.25 5.61 4.38
N GLY A 93 -15.54 6.62 4.90
CA GLY A 93 -16.12 7.94 5.13
C GLY A 93 -16.67 8.58 3.85
N PHE A 94 -15.94 8.44 2.73
CA PHE A 94 -16.40 8.91 1.43
C PHE A 94 -17.65 8.16 0.93
N ALA A 95 -17.73 6.85 1.17
CA ALA A 95 -18.91 6.05 0.83
C ALA A 95 -20.16 6.50 1.60
N VAL A 96 -20.02 6.77 2.91
CA VAL A 96 -21.09 7.29 3.76
C VAL A 96 -21.51 8.71 3.32
N PHE A 97 -20.55 9.57 3.02
CA PHE A 97 -20.81 10.92 2.51
C PHE A 97 -21.64 10.88 1.21
N ARG A 98 -21.27 10.04 0.25
CA ARG A 98 -22.02 9.87 -1.00
C ARG A 98 -23.43 9.35 -0.76
N HIS A 99 -23.60 8.42 0.16
CA HIS A 99 -24.92 7.88 0.51
C HIS A 99 -25.85 8.98 1.05
N ASN A 100 -25.35 9.80 1.97
CA ASN A 100 -26.18 10.80 2.66
C ASN A 100 -26.50 12.04 1.82
N ILE A 101 -25.59 12.46 0.93
CA ILE A 101 -25.76 13.72 0.15
C ILE A 101 -26.27 13.45 -1.26
N LEU A 102 -25.78 12.43 -1.92
CA LEU A 102 -26.14 12.14 -3.32
C LEU A 102 -27.21 11.06 -3.45
N HIS A 103 -27.65 10.46 -2.32
CA HIS A 103 -28.60 9.34 -2.28
C HIS A 103 -28.18 8.15 -3.19
N ILE A 104 -26.87 7.99 -3.43
CA ILE A 104 -26.33 6.91 -4.22
C ILE A 104 -25.92 5.79 -3.25
N THR A 105 -26.58 4.65 -3.32
CA THR A 105 -26.25 3.46 -2.52
C THR A 105 -24.87 2.96 -2.88
N THR A 106 -23.92 3.14 -1.96
CA THR A 106 -22.56 2.58 -2.07
C THR A 106 -22.43 1.51 -1.00
N ILE A 107 -22.26 0.26 -1.41
CA ILE A 107 -22.08 -0.88 -0.50
C ILE A 107 -20.58 -1.13 -0.36
N VAL A 108 -20.05 -0.87 0.84
CA VAL A 108 -18.69 -1.29 1.20
C VAL A 108 -18.79 -2.69 1.81
N THR A 109 -18.24 -3.65 1.11
CA THR A 109 -18.24 -5.05 1.56
C THR A 109 -17.06 -5.27 2.50
N GLU A 110 -17.23 -6.04 3.57
CA GLU A 110 -16.13 -6.40 4.50
C GLU A 110 -14.94 -7.02 3.76
N TRP A 111 -15.22 -7.84 2.76
CA TRP A 111 -14.18 -8.42 1.90
C TRP A 111 -13.34 -7.37 1.17
N SER A 112 -13.94 -6.27 0.71
CA SER A 112 -13.18 -5.20 0.05
C SER A 112 -12.20 -4.51 0.99
N VAL A 113 -12.54 -4.37 2.27
CA VAL A 113 -11.66 -3.83 3.31
C VAL A 113 -10.49 -4.77 3.56
N VAL A 114 -10.76 -6.07 3.71
CA VAL A 114 -9.71 -7.09 3.93
C VAL A 114 -8.74 -7.14 2.75
N VAL A 115 -9.24 -7.12 1.52
CA VAL A 115 -8.41 -7.13 0.32
C VAL A 115 -7.58 -5.85 0.21
N ALA A 116 -8.17 -4.68 0.42
CA ALA A 116 -7.46 -3.40 0.36
C ALA A 116 -6.33 -3.33 1.38
N PHE A 117 -6.61 -3.74 2.63
CA PHE A 117 -5.62 -3.77 3.71
C PHE A 117 -4.53 -4.80 3.45
N GLY A 118 -4.89 -6.01 3.05
CA GLY A 118 -3.94 -7.07 2.69
C GLY A 118 -3.02 -6.66 1.55
N LEU A 119 -3.57 -5.98 0.54
CA LEU A 119 -2.80 -5.50 -0.60
C LEU A 119 -1.79 -4.40 -0.18
N SER A 120 -2.18 -3.48 0.73
CA SER A 120 -1.26 -2.46 1.25
C SER A 120 -0.09 -3.09 2.02
N VAL A 121 -0.34 -4.14 2.80
CA VAL A 121 0.71 -4.91 3.50
C VAL A 121 1.67 -5.58 2.50
N VAL A 122 1.14 -6.24 1.48
CA VAL A 122 1.96 -6.90 0.44
C VAL A 122 2.86 -5.88 -0.27
N VAL A 123 2.31 -4.72 -0.63
CA VAL A 123 3.09 -3.64 -1.26
C VAL A 123 4.16 -3.12 -0.34
N GLY A 124 3.86 -2.90 0.94
CA GLY A 124 4.83 -2.46 1.92
C GLY A 124 5.99 -3.43 2.10
N LEU A 125 5.69 -4.73 2.18
CA LEU A 125 6.71 -5.76 2.25
C LEU A 125 7.56 -5.79 0.98
N PHE A 126 6.95 -5.70 -0.19
CA PHE A 126 7.66 -5.75 -1.47
C PHE A 126 8.60 -4.55 -1.65
N PHE A 127 8.10 -3.33 -1.47
CA PHE A 127 8.88 -2.11 -1.66
C PHE A 127 9.81 -1.78 -0.47
N GLY A 128 9.52 -2.29 0.73
CA GLY A 128 10.39 -2.16 1.91
C GLY A 128 11.56 -3.13 1.92
N LEU A 129 11.43 -4.29 1.25
CA LEU A 129 12.45 -5.36 1.30
C LEU A 129 13.79 -4.91 0.70
N TRP A 130 13.78 -4.26 -0.43
CA TRP A 130 15.02 -3.84 -1.09
C TRP A 130 15.83 -2.81 -0.28
N PRO A 131 15.24 -1.70 0.25
CA PRO A 131 15.93 -0.80 1.16
C PRO A 131 16.44 -1.49 2.44
N ALA A 132 15.65 -2.40 3.00
CA ALA A 132 16.02 -3.13 4.20
C ALA A 132 17.26 -4.01 3.99
N ILE A 133 17.33 -4.73 2.87
CA ILE A 133 18.52 -5.52 2.49
C ILE A 133 19.71 -4.60 2.25
N LYS A 134 19.52 -3.46 1.59
CA LYS A 134 20.58 -2.49 1.34
C LYS A 134 21.15 -1.93 2.66
N ALA A 135 20.28 -1.62 3.63
CA ALA A 135 20.70 -1.19 4.96
C ALA A 135 21.54 -2.25 5.68
N ALA A 136 21.12 -3.52 5.61
CA ALA A 136 21.82 -4.64 6.24
C ALA A 136 23.17 -4.96 5.59
N ALA A 137 23.35 -4.63 4.31
CA ALA A 137 24.59 -4.87 3.57
C ALA A 137 25.67 -3.79 3.76
N LEU A 138 25.37 -2.71 4.54
CA LEU A 138 26.36 -1.66 4.82
C LEU A 138 27.58 -2.23 5.56
N ASP A 139 28.78 -1.88 5.08
CA ASP A 139 30.02 -2.21 5.76
C ASP A 139 30.16 -1.30 7.01
N PRO A 140 30.35 -1.88 8.21
CA PRO A 140 30.53 -1.10 9.43
C PRO A 140 31.69 -0.10 9.36
N ILE A 141 32.77 -0.45 8.65
CA ILE A 141 33.97 0.40 8.53
C ILE A 141 33.68 1.62 7.66
N GLU A 142 33.00 1.43 6.52
CA GLU A 142 32.60 2.52 5.64
C GLU A 142 31.53 3.40 6.28
N ALA A 143 30.57 2.79 6.97
CA ALA A 143 29.49 3.52 7.67
C ALA A 143 30.01 4.45 8.77
N LEU A 144 31.11 4.08 9.46
CA LEU A 144 31.73 4.91 10.51
C LEU A 144 32.69 5.97 9.94
N ARG A 145 33.16 5.79 8.69
CA ARG A 145 34.09 6.72 8.03
C ARG A 145 33.37 7.85 7.27
N HIS A 146 32.06 7.73 7.11
CA HIS A 146 31.27 8.72 6.38
C HIS A 146 30.97 9.91 7.32
N ASN A 147 31.75 10.98 7.19
CA ASN A 147 31.54 12.31 7.73
C ASN A 147 30.91 13.20 6.69
#